data_b993a18fe2fd85e36ff7d5feb5aa82cf
#
_entry.id   b993a18fe2fd85e36ff7d5feb5aa82cf
#
_cell.length_a   1.000
_cell.length_b   1.000
_cell.length_c   1.000
_cell.angle_alpha   90.00
_cell.angle_beta   90.00
_cell.angle_gamma   90.00
#
_symmetry.space_group_name_H-M   'P 1'
#
loop_
_entity.id
_entity.type
_entity.pdbx_description
1 polymer ?
#
loop_
_entity_poly.entity_id
_entity_poly.type
_entity_poly.pdbx_seq_one_letter_code
_entity_poly.pdbx_strand_id
1 'polypeptide(L)'
;MLFKIRKTKEEDLSAVLKLIKELADFEKELKAVEINLDDLVKDFSNGLFNCLIAENKTGIIGMALYYNRYSTWKGKTIHLEDLIVTQNERGNGVGKALLNELVLIAKDSNI
;
A
#
# COMPACT_ATOMS: atom_id res chain seq x y z
N MET A 1 3.55 7.40 -19.70
CA MET A 1 3.24 6.40 -18.70
C MET A 1 1.74 6.26 -18.51
N LEU A 2 1.24 5.04 -18.43
CA LEU A 2 -0.19 4.78 -18.34
C LEU A 2 -0.75 4.86 -16.91
N PHE A 3 0.11 5.07 -15.92
CA PHE A 3 -0.29 5.20 -14.52
C PHE A 3 0.64 6.16 -13.79
N LYS A 4 0.21 6.61 -12.63
CA LYS A 4 1.07 7.41 -11.75
C LYS A 4 1.03 6.89 -10.32
N ILE A 5 2.11 7.14 -9.58
CA ILE A 5 2.23 6.77 -8.17
C ILE A 5 2.03 8.02 -7.33
N ARG A 6 1.22 7.93 -6.29
CA ARG A 6 1.02 9.04 -5.34
C ARG A 6 0.71 8.51 -3.95
N LYS A 7 0.81 9.39 -2.98
CA LYS A 7 0.42 9.05 -1.60
C LYS A 7 -1.09 8.93 -1.50
N THR A 8 -1.52 8.02 -0.64
CA THR A 8 -2.94 7.77 -0.37
C THR A 8 -3.55 8.92 0.41
N LYS A 9 -4.80 9.26 0.07
CA LYS A 9 -5.64 10.17 0.84
C LYS A 9 -6.73 9.35 1.52
N GLU A 10 -7.38 9.95 2.52
CA GLU A 10 -8.44 9.25 3.24
C GLU A 10 -9.52 8.69 2.30
N GLU A 11 -9.90 9.49 1.30
CA GLU A 11 -10.94 9.09 0.32
C GLU A 11 -10.56 7.88 -0.53
N ASP A 12 -9.27 7.51 -0.56
CA ASP A 12 -8.78 6.36 -1.32
C ASP A 12 -8.91 5.05 -0.53
N LEU A 13 -9.21 5.12 0.77
CA LEU A 13 -9.11 3.95 1.64
C LEU A 13 -10.12 2.85 1.33
N SER A 14 -11.27 3.19 0.74
CA SER A 14 -12.21 2.16 0.30
C SER A 14 -11.59 1.30 -0.80
N ALA A 15 -10.86 1.93 -1.73
CA ALA A 15 -10.15 1.20 -2.78
C ALA A 15 -8.98 0.39 -2.20
N VAL A 16 -8.28 0.94 -1.20
CA VAL A 16 -7.20 0.24 -0.52
C VAL A 16 -7.74 -1.02 0.16
N LEU A 17 -8.87 -0.92 0.87
CA LEU A 17 -9.49 -2.08 1.51
C LEU A 17 -9.85 -3.16 0.47
N LYS A 18 -10.36 -2.74 -0.67
CA LYS A 18 -10.69 -3.66 -1.76
C LYS A 18 -9.46 -4.42 -2.24
N LEU A 19 -8.32 -3.72 -2.37
CA LEU A 19 -7.06 -4.35 -2.76
C LEU A 19 -6.54 -5.30 -1.69
N ILE A 20 -6.67 -4.94 -0.41
CA ILE A 20 -6.32 -5.83 0.71
C ILE A 20 -7.10 -7.14 0.60
N LYS A 21 -8.40 -7.04 0.35
CA LYS A 21 -9.27 -8.21 0.21
C LYS A 21 -8.92 -9.03 -1.04
N GLU A 22 -8.55 -8.35 -2.12
CA GLU A 22 -8.12 -9.05 -3.33
C GLU A 22 -6.85 -9.88 -3.06
N LEU A 23 -5.89 -9.31 -2.34
CA LEU A 23 -4.67 -10.02 -1.97
C LEU A 23 -4.98 -11.21 -1.07
N ALA A 24 -5.83 -11.02 -0.07
CA ALA A 24 -6.23 -12.08 0.84
C ALA A 24 -6.95 -13.21 0.12
N ASP A 25 -7.82 -12.86 -0.83
CA ASP A 25 -8.55 -13.84 -1.63
C ASP A 25 -7.59 -14.65 -2.51
N PHE A 26 -6.60 -13.99 -3.11
CA PHE A 26 -5.57 -14.64 -3.89
C PHE A 26 -4.79 -15.66 -3.06
N GLU A 27 -4.53 -15.34 -1.79
CA GLU A 27 -3.84 -16.22 -0.86
C GLU A 27 -4.79 -17.21 -0.18
N LYS A 28 -6.07 -17.22 -0.56
CA LYS A 28 -7.13 -18.08 0.00
C LYS A 28 -7.35 -17.86 1.49
N GLU A 29 -7.13 -16.63 1.94
CA GLU A 29 -7.26 -16.24 3.35
C GLU A 29 -8.22 -15.06 3.53
N LEU A 30 -9.22 -14.92 2.64
CA LEU A 30 -10.15 -13.79 2.70
C LEU A 30 -10.85 -13.67 4.06
N LYS A 31 -11.17 -14.79 4.69
CA LYS A 31 -11.82 -14.80 5.99
C LYS A 31 -10.93 -14.28 7.12
N ALA A 32 -9.62 -14.20 6.90
CA ALA A 32 -8.69 -13.67 7.89
C ALA A 32 -8.73 -12.15 7.97
N VAL A 33 -9.33 -11.47 6.97
CA VAL A 33 -9.44 -10.00 6.98
C VAL A 33 -10.56 -9.61 7.92
N GLU A 34 -10.20 -9.06 9.07
CA GLU A 34 -11.16 -8.67 10.11
C GLU A 34 -11.41 -7.15 10.15
N ILE A 35 -10.51 -6.36 9.56
CA ILE A 35 -10.67 -4.90 9.56
C ILE A 35 -11.78 -4.49 8.61
N ASN A 36 -12.43 -3.38 8.96
CA ASN A 36 -13.43 -2.75 8.08
C ASN A 36 -12.93 -1.37 7.68
N LEU A 37 -13.71 -0.65 6.87
CA LEU A 37 -13.32 0.67 6.38
C LEU A 37 -13.15 1.67 7.53
N ASP A 38 -14.02 1.62 8.53
CA ASP A 38 -13.93 2.54 9.68
C ASP A 38 -12.64 2.33 10.46
N ASP A 39 -12.23 1.07 10.66
CA ASP A 39 -10.95 0.74 11.29
C ASP A 39 -9.78 1.32 10.48
N LEU A 40 -9.83 1.13 9.17
CA LEU A 40 -8.76 1.57 8.30
C LEU A 40 -8.62 3.09 8.29
N VAL A 41 -9.74 3.80 8.23
CA VAL A 41 -9.75 5.28 8.27
C VAL A 41 -9.21 5.77 9.59
N LYS A 42 -9.64 5.18 10.70
CA LYS A 42 -9.17 5.57 12.04
C LYS A 42 -7.67 5.37 12.18
N ASP A 43 -7.17 4.21 11.78
CA ASP A 43 -5.77 3.88 11.90
C ASP A 43 -4.90 4.73 10.98
N PHE A 44 -5.37 5.01 9.77
CA PHE A 44 -4.69 5.92 8.85
C PHE A 44 -4.60 7.32 9.42
N SER A 45 -5.70 7.84 9.97
CA SER A 45 -5.76 9.17 10.58
C SER A 45 -4.83 9.27 11.77
N ASN A 46 -4.62 8.18 12.50
CA ASN A 46 -3.71 8.13 13.65
C ASN A 46 -2.26 7.85 13.25
N GLY A 47 -1.97 7.78 11.96
CA GLY A 47 -0.59 7.61 11.48
C GLY A 47 -0.01 6.22 11.68
N LEU A 48 -0.84 5.19 11.87
CA LEU A 48 -0.35 3.85 12.12
C LEU A 48 0.27 3.19 10.88
N PHE A 49 -0.10 3.66 9.71
CA PHE A 49 0.48 3.18 8.46
C PHE A 49 0.45 4.26 7.39
N ASN A 50 1.20 4.03 6.33
CA ASN A 50 1.20 4.87 5.14
C ASN A 50 0.92 3.98 3.93
N CYS A 51 0.54 4.59 2.83
CA CYS A 51 0.23 3.83 1.63
C CYS A 51 0.53 4.65 0.39
N LEU A 52 1.20 4.02 -0.56
CA LEU A 52 1.35 4.54 -1.92
C LEU A 52 0.32 3.85 -2.79
N ILE A 53 -0.28 4.58 -3.71
CA ILE A 53 -1.20 3.99 -4.67
C ILE A 53 -0.72 4.26 -6.09
N ALA A 54 -1.08 3.35 -6.98
CA ALA A 54 -0.91 3.50 -8.42
C ALA A 54 -2.29 3.75 -9.00
N GLU A 55 -2.40 4.76 -9.82
CA GLU A 55 -3.67 5.22 -10.38
C GLU A 55 -3.55 5.37 -11.88
N ASN A 56 -4.53 4.88 -12.61
CA ASN A 56 -4.67 5.11 -14.04
C ASN A 56 -6.06 5.66 -14.37
N LYS A 57 -6.45 5.66 -15.64
CA LYS A 57 -7.75 6.19 -16.06
C LYS A 57 -8.95 5.47 -15.44
N THR A 58 -8.78 4.20 -15.08
CA THR A 58 -9.88 3.40 -14.51
C THR A 58 -9.98 3.51 -13.00
N GLY A 59 -8.96 4.10 -12.35
CA GLY A 59 -8.94 4.28 -10.91
C GLY A 59 -7.67 3.72 -10.28
N ILE A 60 -7.77 3.34 -9.03
CA ILE A 60 -6.65 2.79 -8.28
C ILE A 60 -6.44 1.33 -8.65
N ILE A 61 -5.23 1.00 -9.13
CA ILE A 61 -4.91 -0.31 -9.67
C ILE A 61 -3.86 -1.07 -8.86
N GLY A 62 -3.27 -0.42 -7.87
CA GLY A 62 -2.28 -1.08 -7.02
C GLY A 62 -1.94 -0.23 -5.82
N MET A 63 -1.27 -0.84 -4.87
CA MET A 63 -0.84 -0.15 -3.66
C MET A 63 0.39 -0.79 -3.04
N ALA A 64 1.11 0.01 -2.24
CA ALA A 64 2.14 -0.46 -1.33
C ALA A 64 1.80 0.12 0.04
N LEU A 65 1.39 -0.73 0.95
CA LEU A 65 1.04 -0.33 2.33
C LEU A 65 2.23 -0.64 3.23
N TYR A 66 2.70 0.37 3.96
CA TYR A 66 3.91 0.25 4.75
C TYR A 66 3.77 1.05 6.04
N TYR A 67 4.64 0.78 6.99
CA TYR A 67 4.68 1.55 8.23
C TYR A 67 6.10 1.68 8.74
N ASN A 68 6.31 2.72 9.53
CA ASN A 68 7.60 2.96 10.16
C ASN A 68 7.75 2.01 11.34
N ARG A 69 8.88 1.30 11.34
CA ARG A 69 9.22 0.34 12.38
C ARG A 69 10.54 0.74 13.00
N TYR A 70 10.70 0.52 14.29
CA TYR A 70 11.95 0.80 14.98
C TYR A 70 12.68 -0.49 15.30
N SER A 71 13.89 -0.62 14.78
CA SER A 71 14.78 -1.74 15.10
C SER A 71 15.73 -1.28 16.19
N THR A 72 15.83 -2.03 17.29
CA THR A 72 16.75 -1.69 18.36
C THR A 72 18.22 -1.86 17.93
N TRP A 73 18.44 -2.58 16.83
CA TRP A 73 19.80 -2.79 16.29
C TRP A 73 20.15 -1.80 15.20
N LYS A 74 19.18 -1.35 14.40
CA LYS A 74 19.44 -0.54 13.22
C LYS A 74 18.76 0.83 13.25
N GLY A 75 17.87 1.08 14.22
CA GLY A 75 17.11 2.31 14.30
C GLY A 75 15.89 2.30 13.42
N LYS A 76 15.60 3.43 12.79
CA LYS A 76 14.41 3.58 11.95
C LYS A 76 14.44 2.66 10.73
N THR A 77 13.33 1.97 10.50
CA THR A 77 13.16 1.14 9.31
C THR A 77 11.75 1.32 8.77
N ILE A 78 11.56 0.96 7.49
CA ILE A 78 10.23 0.87 6.91
C ILE A 78 9.92 -0.60 6.69
N HIS A 79 8.74 -1.02 7.13
CA HIS A 79 8.24 -2.36 6.88
C HIS A 79 7.16 -2.31 5.81
N LEU A 80 7.37 -3.01 4.71
CA LEU A 80 6.36 -3.16 3.67
C LEU A 80 5.45 -4.32 4.05
N GLU A 81 4.20 -3.98 4.37
CA GLU A 81 3.21 -4.99 4.77
C GLU A 81 2.58 -5.67 3.56
N ASP A 82 2.07 -4.88 2.61
CA ASP A 82 1.37 -5.38 1.44
C ASP A 82 1.81 -4.66 0.19
N LEU A 83 2.07 -5.43 -0.87
CA LEU A 83 2.31 -4.91 -2.21
C LEU A 83 1.41 -5.69 -3.15
N ILE A 84 0.45 -5.01 -3.76
CA ILE A 84 -0.48 -5.68 -4.67
C ILE A 84 -0.79 -4.80 -5.88
N VAL A 85 -0.91 -5.45 -7.03
CA VAL A 85 -1.43 -4.85 -8.26
C VAL A 85 -2.63 -5.70 -8.65
N THR A 86 -3.77 -5.04 -8.95
CA THR A 86 -4.97 -5.77 -9.35
C THR A 86 -4.68 -6.64 -10.58
N GLN A 87 -5.33 -7.79 -10.65
CA GLN A 87 -4.98 -8.85 -11.60
C GLN A 87 -4.88 -8.38 -13.05
N ASN A 88 -5.83 -7.58 -13.51
CA ASN A 88 -5.87 -7.13 -14.90
C ASN A 88 -4.75 -6.17 -15.29
N GLU A 89 -4.06 -5.61 -14.30
CA GLU A 89 -3.02 -4.60 -14.51
C GLU A 89 -1.62 -5.13 -14.24
N ARG A 90 -1.49 -6.42 -13.95
CA ARG A 90 -0.18 -7.04 -13.69
C ARG A 90 0.63 -7.14 -14.97
N GLY A 91 1.96 -7.16 -14.82
CA GLY A 91 2.87 -7.26 -15.95
C GLY A 91 3.20 -5.94 -16.62
N ASN A 92 2.70 -4.82 -16.10
CA ASN A 92 2.91 -3.49 -16.68
C ASN A 92 3.88 -2.62 -15.89
N GLY A 93 4.61 -3.21 -14.94
CA GLY A 93 5.62 -2.49 -14.16
C GLY A 93 5.09 -1.70 -12.98
N VAL A 94 3.82 -1.86 -12.63
CA VAL A 94 3.18 -1.11 -11.55
C VAL A 94 3.80 -1.44 -10.19
N GLY A 95 3.96 -2.73 -9.88
CA GLY A 95 4.57 -3.16 -8.62
C GLY A 95 5.98 -2.65 -8.46
N LYS A 96 6.77 -2.72 -9.52
CA LYS A 96 8.15 -2.21 -9.51
C LYS A 96 8.17 -0.70 -9.27
N ALA A 97 7.26 0.05 -9.90
CA ALA A 97 7.19 1.49 -9.72
C ALA A 97 6.81 1.86 -8.28
N LEU A 98 5.87 1.13 -7.68
CA LEU A 98 5.50 1.31 -6.28
C LEU A 98 6.70 1.06 -5.35
N LEU A 99 7.42 -0.02 -5.58
CA LEU A 99 8.58 -0.38 -4.77
C LEU A 99 9.69 0.66 -4.91
N ASN A 100 9.96 1.11 -6.13
CA ASN A 100 10.98 2.13 -6.37
C ASN A 100 10.66 3.44 -5.64
N GLU A 101 9.41 3.84 -5.65
CA GLU A 101 8.99 5.06 -4.93
C GLU A 101 9.16 4.89 -3.43
N LEU A 102 8.86 3.71 -2.89
CA LEU A 102 9.06 3.42 -1.48
C LEU A 102 10.53 3.52 -1.09
N VAL A 103 11.43 3.03 -1.94
CA VAL A 103 12.88 3.13 -1.72
C VAL A 103 13.31 4.60 -1.66
N LEU A 104 12.77 5.44 -2.55
CA LEU A 104 13.08 6.88 -2.54
C LEU A 104 12.60 7.53 -1.24
N ILE A 105 11.42 7.19 -0.77
CA ILE A 105 10.89 7.70 0.50
C ILE A 105 11.80 7.30 1.65
N ALA A 106 12.27 6.06 1.67
CA ALA A 106 13.17 5.58 2.72
C ALA A 106 14.48 6.38 2.71
N LYS A 107 15.06 6.60 1.54
CA LYS A 107 16.30 7.39 1.42
C LYS A 107 16.11 8.83 1.88
N ASP A 108 15.01 9.47 1.48
CA ASP A 108 14.72 10.85 1.87
C ASP A 108 14.50 10.99 3.38
N SER A 109 14.10 9.91 4.03
CA SER A 109 13.84 9.88 5.48
C SER A 109 15.04 9.36 6.28
N ASN A 110 16.17 9.12 5.63
CA ASN A 110 17.37 8.54 6.25
C ASN A 110 17.11 7.16 6.87
N ILE A 111 16.38 6.35 6.15
CA ILE A 111 16.04 5.00 6.61
C ILE A 111 16.77 3.94 5.79
#